data_e662e84bc43b70604ddd1b64a759fa61
#
_entry.id   e662e84bc43b70604ddd1b64a759fa61
#
_cell.length_a   1.000
_cell.length_b   1.000
_cell.length_c   1.000
_cell.angle_alpha   90.00
_cell.angle_beta   90.00
_cell.angle_gamma   90.00
#
_symmetry.space_group_name_H-M   'P 1'
#
loop_
_entity.id
_entity.type
_entity.pdbx_description
1 polymer ?
#
loop_
_entity_poly.entity_id
_entity_poly.type
_entity_poly.pdbx_seq_one_letter_code
_entity_poly.pdbx_strand_id
1 'polypeptide(L)'
;MDIRSILTIAGMLLSFALFLVGQWWWRRKALSYTVSETQLLTVHGDLKGKVQILFDGVSVPNVSLVVIKVRNSGHEPIRANDFERPLRFDFGSGARILSLDADEANQKSLKPAVRQGAGNAPAENAFELDPLLLNRGDWIKVKALVSNVGTISVDGRIEGVRDIRPVTGDRSRLKWLEVALQLLAGA
;
A
#
# COMPACT_ATOMS: atom_id res chain seq x y z
N MET A 1 5.56 26.26 -51.79
CA MET A 1 6.00 25.42 -50.64
C MET A 1 5.86 23.96 -51.08
N ASP A 2 6.99 23.27 -51.21
CA ASP A 2 6.96 21.92 -51.80
C ASP A 2 6.34 20.90 -50.80
N ILE A 3 5.62 19.92 -51.35
CA ILE A 3 5.00 18.84 -50.57
C ILE A 3 5.98 18.20 -49.61
N ARG A 4 7.26 18.09 -50.03
CA ARG A 4 8.36 17.54 -49.19
C ARG A 4 8.60 18.38 -47.93
N SER A 5 8.60 19.70 -48.06
CA SER A 5 8.80 20.63 -46.93
C SER A 5 7.62 20.56 -45.94
N ILE A 6 6.41 20.42 -46.45
CA ILE A 6 5.20 20.28 -45.62
C ILE A 6 5.26 18.97 -44.83
N LEU A 7 5.63 17.85 -45.45
CA LEU A 7 5.76 16.55 -44.79
C LEU A 7 6.86 16.56 -43.70
N THR A 8 7.98 17.24 -43.96
CA THR A 8 9.07 17.36 -43.00
C THR A 8 8.66 18.17 -41.76
N ILE A 9 7.98 19.30 -41.98
CA ILE A 9 7.45 20.12 -40.86
C ILE A 9 6.39 19.38 -40.06
N ALA A 10 5.48 18.68 -40.73
CA ALA A 10 4.47 17.88 -40.07
C ALA A 10 5.07 16.74 -39.22
N GLY A 11 6.11 16.08 -39.73
CA GLY A 11 6.86 15.07 -38.99
C GLY A 11 7.57 15.60 -37.76
N MET A 12 8.19 16.78 -37.84
CA MET A 12 8.83 17.45 -36.71
C MET A 12 7.79 17.85 -35.64
N LEU A 13 6.66 18.40 -36.04
CA LEU A 13 5.59 18.79 -35.12
C LEU A 13 4.99 17.54 -34.39
N LEU A 14 4.79 16.47 -35.13
CA LEU A 14 4.29 15.21 -34.54
C LEU A 14 5.31 14.63 -33.53
N SER A 15 6.59 14.60 -33.87
CA SER A 15 7.65 14.13 -32.98
C SER A 15 7.74 14.98 -31.70
N PHE A 16 7.63 16.31 -31.85
CA PHE A 16 7.63 17.22 -30.71
C PHE A 16 6.38 17.05 -29.83
N ALA A 17 5.22 16.86 -30.42
CA ALA A 17 3.99 16.58 -29.68
C ALA A 17 4.09 15.25 -28.90
N LEU A 18 4.61 14.18 -29.52
CA LEU A 18 4.84 12.91 -28.85
C LEU A 18 5.85 13.01 -27.70
N PHE A 19 6.91 13.80 -27.88
CA PHE A 19 7.88 14.10 -26.83
C PHE A 19 7.23 14.81 -25.64
N LEU A 20 6.40 15.84 -25.88
CA LEU A 20 5.69 16.56 -24.82
C LEU A 20 4.70 15.65 -24.05
N VAL A 21 3.95 14.81 -24.78
CA VAL A 21 3.05 13.83 -24.18
C VAL A 21 3.82 12.83 -23.33
N GLY A 22 4.96 12.34 -23.83
CA GLY A 22 5.87 11.47 -23.08
C GLY A 22 6.36 12.11 -21.78
N GLN A 23 6.82 13.36 -21.84
CA GLN A 23 7.27 14.10 -20.65
C GLN A 23 6.16 14.28 -19.61
N TRP A 24 4.93 14.55 -20.07
CA TRP A 24 3.80 14.75 -19.16
C TRP A 24 3.36 13.45 -18.47
N TRP A 25 3.44 12.31 -19.16
CA TRP A 25 3.17 10.99 -18.59
C TRP A 25 4.23 10.54 -17.57
N TRP A 26 5.46 10.98 -17.73
CA TRP A 26 6.56 10.63 -16.83
C TRP A 26 6.55 11.39 -15.50
N ARG A 27 5.81 12.51 -15.42
CA ARG A 27 5.72 13.37 -14.24
C ARG A 27 4.50 13.04 -13.39
N ARG A 28 4.32 11.78 -13.01
CA ARG A 28 3.18 11.41 -12.15
C ARG A 28 3.67 10.88 -10.82
N LYS A 29 3.23 11.54 -9.74
CA LYS A 29 3.26 10.97 -8.39
C LYS A 29 2.12 9.95 -8.28
N ALA A 30 2.42 8.78 -7.72
CA ALA A 30 1.43 7.75 -7.46
C ALA A 30 1.83 6.95 -6.24
N LEU A 31 0.89 6.72 -5.34
CA LEU A 31 1.08 5.88 -4.17
C LEU A 31 0.15 4.68 -4.26
N SER A 32 0.68 3.53 -3.92
CA SER A 32 -0.09 2.30 -3.83
C SER A 32 0.16 1.62 -2.50
N TYR A 33 -0.81 0.84 -2.04
CA TYR A 33 -0.65 0.02 -0.86
C TYR A 33 -1.20 -1.39 -1.09
N THR A 34 -0.67 -2.34 -0.34
CA THR A 34 -1.15 -3.73 -0.31
C THR A 34 -1.39 -4.10 1.15
N VAL A 35 -2.52 -4.74 1.41
CA VAL A 35 -2.84 -5.28 2.72
C VAL A 35 -2.83 -6.80 2.63
N SER A 36 -2.13 -7.43 3.56
CA SER A 36 -2.16 -8.88 3.78
C SER A 36 -2.57 -9.12 5.22
N GLU A 37 -3.64 -9.87 5.40
CA GLU A 37 -4.13 -10.28 6.72
C GLU A 37 -3.94 -11.78 6.89
N THR A 38 -3.41 -12.17 8.05
CA THR A 38 -3.25 -13.56 8.45
C THR A 38 -3.80 -13.71 9.87
N GLN A 39 -4.88 -14.46 10.01
CA GLN A 39 -5.42 -14.82 11.34
C GLN A 39 -4.44 -15.76 12.03
N LEU A 40 -4.05 -15.42 13.26
CA LEU A 40 -3.10 -16.21 14.04
C LEU A 40 -3.72 -17.49 14.61
N LEU A 41 -5.03 -17.48 14.85
CA LEU A 41 -5.77 -18.65 15.32
C LEU A 41 -7.14 -18.69 14.65
N THR A 42 -7.38 -19.74 13.88
CA THR A 42 -8.70 -20.14 13.44
C THR A 42 -9.13 -21.35 14.28
N VAL A 43 -9.93 -21.11 15.31
CA VAL A 43 -10.41 -22.21 16.18
C VAL A 43 -11.62 -22.84 15.52
N HIS A 44 -11.48 -24.10 15.10
CA HIS A 44 -12.62 -24.90 14.61
C HIS A 44 -13.60 -25.22 15.74
N GLY A 45 -14.88 -25.33 15.40
CA GLY A 45 -16.05 -25.42 16.27
C GLY A 45 -15.89 -26.08 17.65
N ASP A 46 -15.26 -27.26 17.73
CA ASP A 46 -15.12 -28.04 18.96
C ASP A 46 -14.11 -27.48 19.98
N LEU A 47 -13.25 -26.54 19.56
CA LEU A 47 -12.25 -25.92 20.42
C LEU A 47 -12.59 -24.47 20.80
N LYS A 48 -13.75 -23.94 20.35
CA LYS A 48 -14.23 -22.63 20.79
C LYS A 48 -14.35 -22.57 22.29
N GLY A 49 -13.65 -21.64 22.91
CA GLY A 49 -13.61 -21.46 24.37
C GLY A 49 -12.56 -22.27 25.13
N LYS A 50 -11.83 -23.20 24.46
CA LYS A 50 -10.71 -23.94 25.07
C LYS A 50 -9.36 -23.36 24.83
N VAL A 51 -9.23 -22.46 23.82
CA VAL A 51 -7.98 -21.79 23.46
C VAL A 51 -8.19 -20.29 23.60
N GLN A 52 -7.32 -19.63 24.34
CA GLN A 52 -7.31 -18.18 24.53
C GLN A 52 -5.94 -17.65 24.14
N ILE A 53 -5.94 -16.53 23.42
CA ILE A 53 -4.73 -15.73 23.19
C ILE A 53 -4.65 -14.72 24.32
N LEU A 54 -3.53 -14.69 25.02
CA LEU A 54 -3.24 -13.67 26.03
C LEU A 54 -2.23 -12.69 25.44
N PHE A 55 -2.54 -11.41 25.51
CA PHE A 55 -1.62 -10.33 25.22
C PHE A 55 -1.46 -9.51 26.50
N ASP A 56 -0.24 -9.40 27.02
CA ASP A 56 0.06 -8.81 28.34
C ASP A 56 -0.82 -9.32 29.48
N GLY A 57 -1.14 -10.64 29.45
CA GLY A 57 -1.98 -11.29 30.46
C GLY A 57 -3.49 -11.09 30.29
N VAL A 58 -3.93 -10.32 29.29
CA VAL A 58 -5.33 -10.07 28.98
C VAL A 58 -5.78 -10.94 27.81
N SER A 59 -6.93 -11.61 27.95
CA SER A 59 -7.51 -12.41 26.87
C SER A 59 -7.98 -11.52 25.72
N VAL A 60 -7.48 -11.80 24.51
CA VAL A 60 -7.77 -11.03 23.30
C VAL A 60 -8.38 -11.94 22.23
N PRO A 61 -9.61 -11.65 21.77
CA PRO A 61 -10.25 -12.46 20.73
C PRO A 61 -9.77 -12.08 19.32
N ASN A 62 -9.85 -13.06 18.39
CA ASN A 62 -9.70 -12.83 16.95
C ASN A 62 -8.48 -12.02 16.56
N VAL A 63 -7.30 -12.47 16.96
CA VAL A 63 -6.04 -11.76 16.68
C VAL A 63 -5.57 -12.09 15.28
N SER A 64 -5.30 -11.04 14.48
CA SER A 64 -4.75 -11.11 13.13
C SER A 64 -3.42 -10.33 13.06
N LEU A 65 -2.48 -10.87 12.30
CA LEU A 65 -1.32 -10.14 11.83
C LEU A 65 -1.68 -9.46 10.51
N VAL A 66 -1.69 -8.14 10.53
CA VAL A 66 -1.93 -7.33 9.33
C VAL A 66 -0.59 -6.73 8.88
N VAL A 67 -0.23 -6.99 7.63
CA VAL A 67 0.97 -6.43 7.00
C VAL A 67 0.52 -5.47 5.91
N ILE A 68 0.88 -4.21 6.06
CA ILE A 68 0.57 -3.15 5.10
C ILE A 68 1.87 -2.73 4.42
N LYS A 69 1.93 -2.88 3.10
CA LYS A 69 3.04 -2.41 2.29
C LYS A 69 2.63 -1.17 1.53
N VAL A 70 3.30 -0.06 1.77
CA VAL A 70 3.12 1.22 1.05
C VAL A 70 4.27 1.39 0.07
N ARG A 71 3.96 1.76 -1.18
CA ARG A 71 4.96 1.91 -2.25
C ARG A 71 4.70 3.15 -3.10
N ASN A 72 5.75 3.89 -3.39
CA ASN A 72 5.71 4.87 -4.48
C ASN A 72 5.72 4.13 -5.83
N SER A 73 4.55 4.04 -6.44
CA SER A 73 4.34 3.41 -7.76
C SER A 73 4.42 4.42 -8.90
N GLY A 74 4.66 5.69 -8.60
CA GLY A 74 4.84 6.77 -9.57
C GLY A 74 6.26 6.86 -10.11
N HIS A 75 6.48 7.89 -10.90
CA HIS A 75 7.78 8.17 -11.51
C HIS A 75 8.52 9.30 -10.78
N GLU A 76 7.79 10.14 -10.05
CA GLU A 76 8.37 11.21 -9.24
C GLU A 76 8.49 10.82 -7.77
N PRO A 77 9.48 11.35 -7.05
CA PRO A 77 9.57 11.19 -5.63
C PRO A 77 8.40 11.88 -4.92
N ILE A 78 7.90 11.25 -3.86
CA ILE A 78 6.95 11.85 -2.92
C ILE A 78 7.77 12.33 -1.73
N ARG A 79 7.77 13.64 -1.49
CA ARG A 79 8.52 14.26 -0.41
C ARG A 79 7.67 14.35 0.86
N ALA A 80 8.30 14.48 2.02
CA ALA A 80 7.58 14.68 3.27
C ALA A 80 6.65 15.92 3.23
N ASN A 81 7.08 16.99 2.57
CA ASN A 81 6.29 18.22 2.44
C ASN A 81 5.12 18.10 1.44
N ASP A 82 5.05 17.05 0.65
CA ASP A 82 3.93 16.81 -0.26
C ASP A 82 2.70 16.27 0.51
N PHE A 83 2.86 15.83 1.76
CA PHE A 83 1.76 15.31 2.57
C PHE A 83 1.00 16.48 3.22
N GLU A 84 -0.20 16.79 2.70
CA GLU A 84 -1.13 17.71 3.36
C GLU A 84 -1.76 17.07 4.61
N ARG A 85 -1.99 15.73 4.54
CA ARG A 85 -2.42 14.90 5.66
C ARG A 85 -1.62 13.60 5.65
N PRO A 86 -1.17 13.10 6.81
CA PRO A 86 -0.49 11.83 6.92
C PRO A 86 -1.36 10.68 6.42
N LEU A 87 -0.74 9.55 6.06
CA LEU A 87 -1.46 8.34 5.71
C LEU A 87 -2.02 7.71 6.98
N ARG A 88 -3.34 7.60 7.04
CA ARG A 88 -4.07 6.95 8.13
C ARG A 88 -4.61 5.62 7.66
N PHE A 89 -4.43 4.61 8.49
CA PHE A 89 -4.97 3.27 8.32
C PHE A 89 -5.90 2.97 9.48
N ASP A 90 -7.17 2.67 9.17
CA ASP A 90 -8.22 2.36 10.14
C ASP A 90 -8.68 0.93 9.95
N PHE A 91 -8.71 0.15 11.03
CA PHE A 91 -9.07 -1.27 11.03
C PHE A 91 -10.54 -1.54 11.37
N GLY A 92 -11.35 -0.49 11.45
CA GLY A 92 -12.77 -0.57 11.79
C GLY A 92 -13.06 -0.34 13.28
N SER A 93 -14.31 -0.02 13.59
CA SER A 93 -14.74 0.47 14.91
C SER A 93 -14.59 -0.54 16.07
N GLY A 94 -14.48 -1.83 15.77
CA GLY A 94 -14.31 -2.88 16.79
C GLY A 94 -12.86 -3.36 16.92
N ALA A 95 -11.97 -2.83 16.12
CA ALA A 95 -10.58 -3.25 16.11
C ALA A 95 -9.77 -2.59 17.22
N ARG A 96 -8.74 -3.31 17.70
CA ARG A 96 -7.76 -2.79 18.65
C ARG A 96 -6.36 -3.19 18.21
N ILE A 97 -5.49 -2.21 18.04
CA ILE A 97 -4.08 -2.43 17.75
C ILE A 97 -3.37 -2.84 19.04
N LEU A 98 -2.77 -4.03 19.04
CA LEU A 98 -2.02 -4.58 20.17
C LEU A 98 -0.54 -4.25 20.06
N SER A 99 0.00 -4.32 18.82
CA SER A 99 1.39 -3.98 18.54
C SER A 99 1.51 -3.39 17.15
N LEU A 100 2.42 -2.47 16.97
CA LEU A 100 2.69 -1.78 15.71
C LEU A 100 4.20 -1.69 15.51
N ASP A 101 4.67 -2.16 14.33
CA ASP A 101 6.08 -2.18 13.96
C ASP A 101 6.24 -1.73 12.50
N ALA A 102 7.21 -0.87 12.23
CA ALA A 102 7.43 -0.26 10.92
C ALA A 102 8.91 -0.27 10.49
N ASP A 103 9.66 -1.28 10.87
CA ASP A 103 11.11 -1.32 10.64
C ASP A 103 11.53 -1.87 9.28
N GLU A 104 10.60 -2.38 8.46
CA GLU A 104 10.94 -3.01 7.18
C GLU A 104 10.74 -2.05 6.01
N ALA A 105 11.82 -1.77 5.27
CA ALA A 105 11.83 -0.97 4.05
C ALA A 105 12.84 -1.52 3.03
N ASN A 106 12.70 -1.15 1.73
CA ASN A 106 13.66 -1.57 0.70
C ASN A 106 15.03 -0.87 0.83
N GLN A 107 15.09 0.23 1.55
CA GLN A 107 16.33 0.96 1.81
C GLN A 107 16.53 1.14 3.32
N LYS A 108 17.73 0.84 3.80
CA LYS A 108 18.09 1.01 5.21
C LYS A 108 18.01 2.46 5.71
N SER A 109 18.09 3.42 4.80
CA SER A 109 17.96 4.85 5.10
C SER A 109 16.51 5.29 5.34
N LEU A 110 15.52 4.51 4.87
CA LEU A 110 14.12 4.77 5.15
C LEU A 110 13.80 4.32 6.57
N LYS A 111 13.46 5.26 7.41
CA LYS A 111 13.02 5.04 8.79
C LYS A 111 11.57 5.48 8.92
N PRO A 112 10.61 4.63 8.57
CA PRO A 112 9.20 4.97 8.74
C PRO A 112 8.89 5.14 10.23
N ALA A 113 8.16 6.18 10.56
CA ALA A 113 7.62 6.39 11.89
C ALA A 113 6.10 6.26 11.84
N VAL A 114 5.55 5.52 12.78
CA VAL A 114 4.12 5.29 12.90
C VAL A 114 3.64 5.74 14.28
N ARG A 115 2.46 6.33 14.29
CA ARG A 115 1.80 6.79 15.54
C ARG A 115 0.44 6.12 15.64
N GLN A 116 0.19 5.46 16.75
CA GLN A 116 -1.14 4.94 17.06
C GLN A 116 -2.08 6.10 17.37
N GLY A 117 -3.26 6.11 16.77
CA GLY A 117 -4.23 7.18 16.89
C GLY A 117 -4.46 7.94 15.59
N ALA A 118 -5.16 9.06 15.70
CA ALA A 118 -5.43 9.99 14.61
C ALA A 118 -5.32 11.43 15.12
N GLY A 119 -4.38 12.17 14.58
CA GLY A 119 -4.12 13.53 15.03
C GLY A 119 -3.78 13.57 16.53
N ASN A 120 -4.54 14.35 17.32
CA ASN A 120 -4.34 14.46 18.77
C ASN A 120 -5.25 13.52 19.60
N ALA A 121 -6.05 12.67 18.96
CA ALA A 121 -6.94 11.76 19.66
C ALA A 121 -6.37 10.33 19.65
N PRO A 122 -6.25 9.67 20.81
CA PRO A 122 -5.88 8.26 20.86
C PRO A 122 -7.02 7.44 20.26
N ALA A 123 -6.76 6.82 19.12
CA ALA A 123 -7.67 5.84 18.52
C ALA A 123 -6.99 4.47 18.56
N GLU A 124 -7.59 3.54 19.29
CA GLU A 124 -7.02 2.18 19.44
C GLU A 124 -7.11 1.36 18.16
N ASN A 125 -7.95 1.78 17.21
CA ASN A 125 -8.26 1.06 15.98
C ASN A 125 -7.55 1.61 14.74
N ALA A 126 -6.75 2.66 14.87
CA ALA A 126 -6.10 3.30 13.73
C ALA A 126 -4.66 3.71 14.03
N PHE A 127 -3.86 3.84 12.98
CA PHE A 127 -2.53 4.45 13.07
C PHE A 127 -2.28 5.40 11.90
N GLU A 128 -1.36 6.32 12.10
CA GLU A 128 -0.85 7.22 11.09
C GLU A 128 0.60 6.90 10.77
N LEU A 129 0.93 6.94 9.48
CA LEU A 129 2.28 6.89 8.98
C LEU A 129 2.78 8.32 8.79
N ASP A 130 3.87 8.66 9.46
CA ASP A 130 4.45 9.99 9.35
C ASP A 130 4.95 10.28 7.93
N PRO A 131 4.83 11.54 7.47
CA PRO A 131 5.36 11.98 6.20
C PRO A 131 6.84 11.65 6.04
N LEU A 132 7.20 11.00 4.93
CA LEU A 132 8.58 10.65 4.62
C LEU A 132 8.87 10.76 3.13
N LEU A 133 10.16 10.83 2.78
CA LEU A 133 10.59 10.81 1.40
C LEU A 133 10.50 9.37 0.85
N LEU A 134 9.73 9.19 -0.21
CA LEU A 134 9.66 7.96 -0.98
C LEU A 134 10.10 8.24 -2.42
N ASN A 135 11.29 7.79 -2.82
CA ASN A 135 11.72 7.83 -4.20
C ASN A 135 10.93 6.84 -5.05
N ARG A 136 11.09 6.91 -6.37
CA ARG A 136 10.45 5.95 -7.28
C ARG A 136 10.79 4.51 -6.90
N GLY A 137 9.77 3.70 -6.66
CA GLY A 137 9.90 2.29 -6.34
C GLY A 137 10.19 2.01 -4.86
N ASP A 138 10.46 3.03 -4.05
CA ASP A 138 10.60 2.85 -2.60
C ASP A 138 9.34 2.29 -2.00
N TRP A 139 9.53 1.41 -1.03
CA TRP A 139 8.44 0.83 -0.25
C TRP A 139 8.85 0.67 1.21
N ILE A 140 7.84 0.67 2.04
CA ILE A 140 7.91 0.38 3.46
C ILE A 140 6.84 -0.65 3.82
N LYS A 141 7.05 -1.40 4.88
CA LYS A 141 6.06 -2.28 5.46
C LYS A 141 5.80 -1.90 6.91
N VAL A 142 4.53 -1.92 7.26
CA VAL A 142 4.04 -1.78 8.63
C VAL A 142 3.39 -3.10 9.00
N LYS A 143 3.78 -3.65 10.12
CA LYS A 143 3.21 -4.86 10.71
C LYS A 143 2.38 -4.45 11.92
N ALA A 144 1.13 -4.81 11.93
CA ALA A 144 0.21 -4.54 13.03
C ALA A 144 -0.37 -5.84 13.55
N LEU A 145 -0.30 -6.05 14.86
CA LEU A 145 -1.05 -7.09 15.52
C LEU A 145 -2.36 -6.47 15.98
N VAL A 146 -3.48 -6.96 15.48
CA VAL A 146 -4.78 -6.32 15.66
C VAL A 146 -5.82 -7.37 16.09
N SER A 147 -6.63 -7.03 17.08
CA SER A 147 -7.79 -7.84 17.43
C SER A 147 -9.05 -7.32 16.75
N ASN A 148 -9.95 -8.23 16.37
CA ASN A 148 -11.24 -7.93 15.74
C ASN A 148 -11.11 -7.01 14.51
N VAL A 149 -10.23 -7.36 13.58
CA VAL A 149 -10.05 -6.61 12.33
C VAL A 149 -11.38 -6.55 11.57
N GLY A 150 -11.82 -5.34 11.23
CA GLY A 150 -12.97 -5.07 10.37
C GLY A 150 -12.53 -4.71 8.96
N THR A 151 -13.30 -3.84 8.32
CA THR A 151 -12.93 -3.31 7.01
C THR A 151 -11.79 -2.32 7.15
N ILE A 152 -10.67 -2.61 6.50
CA ILE A 152 -9.50 -1.72 6.53
C ILE A 152 -9.72 -0.59 5.53
N SER A 153 -9.70 0.64 6.02
CA SER A 153 -9.76 1.85 5.21
C SER A 153 -8.46 2.64 5.27
N VAL A 154 -8.15 3.31 4.17
CA VAL A 154 -6.95 4.14 4.05
C VAL A 154 -7.35 5.53 3.63
N ASP A 155 -6.93 6.54 4.39
CA ASP A 155 -7.12 7.96 4.09
C ASP A 155 -5.77 8.68 4.12
N GLY A 156 -5.68 9.78 3.41
CA GLY A 156 -4.50 10.62 3.34
C GLY A 156 -4.58 11.56 2.17
N ARG A 157 -3.81 12.66 2.23
CA ARG A 157 -3.77 13.62 1.13
C ARG A 157 -2.33 14.00 0.82
N ILE A 158 -1.95 13.75 -0.42
CA ILE A 158 -0.58 13.96 -0.93
C ILE A 158 -0.67 14.79 -2.19
N GLU A 159 0.10 15.87 -2.27
CA GLU A 159 0.16 16.74 -3.43
C GLU A 159 0.61 15.98 -4.69
N GLY A 160 -0.17 16.11 -5.76
CA GLY A 160 0.09 15.43 -7.04
C GLY A 160 -0.28 13.95 -7.08
N VAL A 161 -0.76 13.36 -5.99
CA VAL A 161 -1.34 12.01 -5.94
C VAL A 161 -2.86 12.13 -5.97
N ARG A 162 -3.47 11.67 -7.06
CA ARG A 162 -4.93 11.74 -7.22
C ARG A 162 -5.65 10.76 -6.30
N ASP A 163 -5.20 9.51 -6.29
CA ASP A 163 -5.83 8.42 -5.53
C ASP A 163 -4.75 7.53 -4.92
N ILE A 164 -4.92 7.15 -3.66
CA ILE A 164 -4.11 6.14 -2.99
C ILE A 164 -4.72 4.78 -3.35
N ARG A 165 -4.04 4.02 -4.21
CA ARG A 165 -4.63 2.82 -4.81
C ARG A 165 -4.30 1.55 -4.04
N PRO A 166 -5.32 0.75 -3.67
CA PRO A 166 -5.08 -0.60 -3.22
C PRO A 166 -4.54 -1.43 -4.39
N VAL A 167 -3.44 -2.12 -4.15
CA VAL A 167 -2.97 -3.17 -5.06
C VAL A 167 -3.42 -4.48 -4.44
N THR A 168 -4.43 -5.10 -5.05
CA THR A 168 -4.84 -6.44 -4.66
C THR A 168 -3.64 -7.36 -4.86
N GLY A 169 -3.13 -7.93 -3.78
CA GLY A 169 -1.96 -8.81 -3.85
C GLY A 169 -2.16 -9.89 -4.90
N ASP A 170 -1.11 -10.17 -5.62
CA ASP A 170 -0.99 -10.97 -6.85
C ASP A 170 -1.39 -12.47 -6.70
N ARG A 171 -2.46 -12.76 -5.97
CA ARG A 171 -3.04 -14.11 -5.96
C ARG A 171 -3.64 -14.51 -7.31
N SER A 172 -3.98 -13.53 -8.16
CA SER A 172 -4.54 -13.82 -9.48
C SER A 172 -3.44 -14.27 -10.47
N ARG A 173 -2.26 -13.66 -10.42
CA ARG A 173 -1.14 -14.04 -11.32
C ARG A 173 -0.56 -15.41 -10.99
N LEU A 174 -0.44 -15.76 -9.73
CA LEU A 174 -0.02 -17.10 -9.32
C LEU A 174 -1.01 -18.18 -9.75
N LYS A 175 -2.32 -17.93 -9.63
CA LYS A 175 -3.34 -18.86 -10.14
C LYS A 175 -3.29 -19.06 -11.66
N TRP A 176 -3.05 -17.99 -12.43
CA TRP A 176 -2.92 -18.10 -13.87
C TRP A 176 -1.64 -18.85 -14.28
N LEU A 177 -0.53 -18.66 -13.54
CA LEU A 177 0.70 -19.44 -13.75
C LEU A 177 0.55 -20.92 -13.38
N GLU A 178 -0.14 -21.24 -12.29
CA GLU A 178 -0.45 -22.62 -11.93
C GLU A 178 -1.35 -23.30 -12.96
N VAL A 179 -2.40 -22.61 -13.43
CA VAL A 179 -3.28 -23.11 -14.50
C VAL A 179 -2.54 -23.29 -15.81
N ALA A 180 -1.67 -22.34 -16.18
CA ALA A 180 -0.85 -22.46 -17.40
C ALA A 180 0.17 -23.61 -17.30
N LEU A 181 0.79 -23.82 -16.14
CA LEU A 181 1.70 -24.95 -15.88
C LEU A 181 0.97 -26.30 -15.90
N GLN A 182 -0.25 -26.37 -15.37
CA GLN A 182 -1.07 -27.59 -15.42
C GLN A 182 -1.51 -27.93 -16.85
N LEU A 183 -1.82 -26.94 -17.67
CA LEU A 183 -2.17 -27.13 -19.08
C LEU A 183 -0.97 -27.57 -19.91
N LEU A 184 0.25 -27.17 -19.57
CA LEU A 184 1.49 -27.59 -20.26
C LEU A 184 2.01 -28.95 -19.78
N ALA A 185 1.67 -29.38 -18.58
CA ALA A 185 2.07 -30.67 -18.00
C ALA A 185 1.11 -31.82 -18.36
N GLY A 186 -0.07 -31.48 -18.89
CA GLY A 186 -1.11 -32.46 -19.27
C GLY A 186 -1.23 -32.74 -20.80
N ALA A 187 -0.24 -32.29 -21.61
CA ALA A 187 -0.20 -32.55 -23.07
C ALA A 187 0.85 -33.57 -23.45
#